data_57f7618df73aeb19a7990f3bd178f5fe
#
_entry.id   57f7618df73aeb19a7990f3bd178f5fe
#
_cell.length_a   1.000
_cell.length_b   1.000
_cell.length_c   1.000
_cell.angle_alpha   90.00
_cell.angle_beta   90.00
_cell.angle_gamma   90.00
#
_symmetry.space_group_name_H-M   'P 1'
#
loop_
_entity.id
_entity.type
_entity.pdbx_description
1 polymer ?
#
loop_
_entity_poly.entity_id
_entity_poly.type
_entity_poly.pdbx_seq_one_letter_code
_entity_poly.pdbx_strand_id
1 'polypeptide(L)'
;MLNHEWIRKTEAFLKEKFDNATEFEQEDLPYRMEHTYRVANIGREIAAKEGFDETCMVIACLLHDIPYYEAFGENRFWPAWKEHGKRSAEIARPFLEELGLPEDRINEICYGIAIHVDGKTDPSGINTPLALSVGDADGIDHFDAYRLHESLYRDAFLEKPYEEQLEYAEKRGSRLHELRNEKTWTKTAGEMWQSRVDFFIDFFEKLADQLKRSKRIIADFEENKASPETGSRH
;
A
#
# COMPACT_ATOMS: atom_id res chain seq x y z
N MET A 1 -22.70 10.24 -9.95
CA MET A 1 -23.60 9.36 -9.15
C MET A 1 -23.11 7.92 -9.35
N LEU A 2 -22.87 7.17 -8.26
CA LEU A 2 -22.34 5.81 -8.32
C LEU A 2 -23.29 4.85 -9.06
N ASN A 3 -22.75 4.09 -10.01
CA ASN A 3 -23.47 2.98 -10.63
C ASN A 3 -23.23 1.70 -9.80
N HIS A 4 -24.13 1.46 -8.85
CA HIS A 4 -24.04 0.32 -7.94
C HIS A 4 -24.15 -1.05 -8.66
N GLU A 5 -24.80 -1.10 -9.81
CA GLU A 5 -24.90 -2.35 -10.58
C GLU A 5 -23.54 -2.72 -11.18
N TRP A 6 -22.85 -1.78 -11.81
CA TRP A 6 -21.52 -2.01 -12.37
C TRP A 6 -20.50 -2.39 -11.31
N ILE A 7 -20.53 -1.71 -10.16
CA ILE A 7 -19.64 -2.02 -9.03
C ILE A 7 -19.88 -3.45 -8.53
N ARG A 8 -21.14 -3.84 -8.29
CA ARG A 8 -21.47 -5.21 -7.82
C ARG A 8 -21.04 -6.29 -8.84
N LYS A 9 -21.18 -6.03 -10.14
CA LYS A 9 -20.72 -6.95 -11.16
C LYS A 9 -19.20 -7.06 -11.16
N THR A 10 -18.50 -5.95 -10.96
CA THR A 10 -17.02 -5.93 -10.84
C THR A 10 -16.55 -6.70 -9.61
N GLU A 11 -17.18 -6.50 -8.47
CA GLU A 11 -16.89 -7.28 -7.26
C GLU A 11 -17.12 -8.77 -7.45
N ALA A 12 -18.23 -9.15 -8.13
CA ALA A 12 -18.53 -10.54 -8.42
C ALA A 12 -17.50 -11.17 -9.38
N PHE A 13 -17.07 -10.42 -10.39
CA PHE A 13 -16.02 -10.86 -11.31
C PHE A 13 -14.69 -11.04 -10.60
N LEU A 14 -14.26 -10.08 -9.78
CA LEU A 14 -13.05 -10.18 -8.97
C LEU A 14 -13.10 -11.41 -8.06
N LYS A 15 -14.21 -11.59 -7.35
CA LYS A 15 -14.41 -12.73 -6.44
C LYS A 15 -14.34 -14.07 -7.19
N GLU A 16 -15.01 -14.19 -8.34
CA GLU A 16 -14.95 -15.38 -9.18
C GLU A 16 -13.52 -15.74 -9.57
N LYS A 17 -12.71 -14.74 -9.96
CA LYS A 17 -11.30 -14.97 -10.30
C LYS A 17 -10.50 -15.48 -9.11
N PHE A 18 -10.67 -14.89 -7.95
CA PHE A 18 -9.95 -15.29 -6.75
C PHE A 18 -10.43 -16.62 -6.18
N ASP A 19 -11.73 -16.95 -6.26
CA ASP A 19 -12.25 -18.26 -5.86
C ASP A 19 -11.68 -19.40 -6.74
N ASN A 20 -11.24 -19.09 -7.96
CA ASN A 20 -10.61 -20.04 -8.88
C ASN A 20 -9.08 -20.00 -8.84
N ALA A 21 -8.48 -19.29 -7.89
CA ALA A 21 -7.03 -19.21 -7.72
C ALA A 21 -6.41 -20.57 -7.36
N THR A 22 -5.14 -20.75 -7.68
CA THR A 22 -4.38 -21.94 -7.30
C THR A 22 -4.17 -22.02 -5.79
N GLU A 23 -3.92 -23.21 -5.24
CA GLU A 23 -3.71 -23.39 -3.79
C GLU A 23 -2.59 -22.48 -3.25
N PHE A 24 -1.57 -22.24 -4.05
CA PHE A 24 -0.43 -21.41 -3.69
C PHE A 24 -0.80 -19.94 -3.47
N GLU A 25 -1.73 -19.41 -4.25
CA GLU A 25 -2.19 -18.03 -4.13
C GLU A 25 -3.33 -17.88 -3.12
N GLN A 26 -3.98 -18.96 -2.75
CA GLN A 26 -5.08 -18.92 -1.78
C GLN A 26 -4.65 -18.45 -0.39
N GLU A 27 -3.40 -18.65 0.01
CA GLU A 27 -2.88 -18.17 1.29
C GLU A 27 -2.83 -16.64 1.37
N ASP A 28 -2.54 -15.97 0.23
CA ASP A 28 -2.47 -14.51 0.15
C ASP A 28 -3.81 -13.83 -0.21
N LEU A 29 -4.80 -14.59 -0.66
CA LEU A 29 -6.06 -14.05 -1.18
C LEU A 29 -6.87 -13.21 -0.18
N PRO A 30 -7.04 -13.60 1.11
CA PRO A 30 -7.75 -12.76 2.06
C PRO A 30 -7.12 -11.37 2.19
N TYR A 31 -5.79 -11.32 2.27
CA TYR A 31 -5.05 -10.07 2.29
C TYR A 31 -5.27 -9.24 1.01
N ARG A 32 -5.22 -9.88 -0.16
CA ARG A 32 -5.40 -9.20 -1.45
C ARG A 32 -6.80 -8.63 -1.61
N MET A 33 -7.83 -9.37 -1.22
CA MET A 33 -9.20 -8.88 -1.24
C MET A 33 -9.39 -7.66 -0.33
N GLU A 34 -8.90 -7.73 0.91
CA GLU A 34 -8.99 -6.63 1.86
C GLU A 34 -8.23 -5.39 1.38
N HIS A 35 -7.01 -5.56 0.85
CA HIS A 35 -6.25 -4.50 0.21
C HIS A 35 -7.04 -3.87 -0.94
N THR A 36 -7.52 -4.66 -1.87
CA THR A 36 -8.29 -4.19 -3.03
C THR A 36 -9.52 -3.36 -2.61
N TYR A 37 -10.26 -3.78 -1.60
CA TYR A 37 -11.38 -3.01 -1.07
C TYR A 37 -10.95 -1.70 -0.41
N ARG A 38 -9.85 -1.68 0.33
CA ARG A 38 -9.31 -0.43 0.91
C ARG A 38 -8.87 0.54 -0.18
N VAL A 39 -8.15 0.07 -1.20
CA VAL A 39 -7.75 0.87 -2.36
C VAL A 39 -8.96 1.43 -3.09
N ALA A 40 -10.00 0.63 -3.31
CA ALA A 40 -11.24 1.09 -3.95
C ALA A 40 -11.97 2.18 -3.12
N ASN A 41 -11.97 2.07 -1.80
CA ASN A 41 -12.54 3.11 -0.93
C ASN A 41 -11.70 4.40 -0.94
N ILE A 42 -10.37 4.29 -0.93
CA ILE A 42 -9.46 5.45 -1.06
C ILE A 42 -9.68 6.12 -2.41
N GLY A 43 -9.67 5.37 -3.50
CA GLY A 43 -9.91 5.88 -4.85
C GLY A 43 -11.27 6.57 -4.98
N ARG A 44 -12.31 5.99 -4.40
CA ARG A 44 -13.64 6.63 -4.35
C ARG A 44 -13.61 7.98 -3.63
N GLU A 45 -12.93 8.06 -2.48
CA GLU A 45 -12.84 9.32 -1.73
C GLU A 45 -12.07 10.39 -2.52
N ILE A 46 -10.97 10.01 -3.20
CA ILE A 46 -10.25 10.90 -4.10
C ILE A 46 -11.19 11.40 -5.21
N ALA A 47 -11.86 10.47 -5.91
CA ALA A 47 -12.74 10.81 -7.02
C ALA A 47 -13.89 11.76 -6.59
N ALA A 48 -14.52 11.50 -5.45
CA ALA A 48 -15.61 12.32 -4.92
C ALA A 48 -15.16 13.75 -4.59
N LYS A 49 -13.97 13.93 -4.01
CA LYS A 49 -13.44 15.25 -3.63
C LYS A 49 -12.87 16.03 -4.82
N GLU A 50 -12.30 15.33 -5.79
CA GLU A 50 -11.71 15.94 -6.98
C GLU A 50 -12.68 16.07 -8.16
N GLY A 51 -13.89 15.52 -8.04
CA GLY A 51 -14.93 15.61 -9.06
C GLY A 51 -14.76 14.66 -10.25
N PHE A 52 -14.09 13.52 -10.06
CA PHE A 52 -13.95 12.47 -11.08
C PHE A 52 -15.18 11.56 -11.10
N ASP A 53 -15.21 10.66 -12.09
CA ASP A 53 -16.20 9.60 -12.12
C ASP A 53 -15.90 8.55 -11.03
N GLU A 54 -16.63 8.64 -9.91
CA GLU A 54 -16.47 7.72 -8.77
C GLU A 54 -16.65 6.26 -9.17
N THR A 55 -17.55 5.95 -10.11
CA THR A 55 -17.80 4.58 -10.57
C THR A 55 -16.60 4.02 -11.30
N CYS A 56 -16.06 4.77 -12.27
CA CYS A 56 -14.88 4.38 -13.01
C CYS A 56 -13.66 4.22 -12.10
N MET A 57 -13.48 5.13 -11.15
CA MET A 57 -12.38 5.05 -10.18
C MET A 57 -12.46 3.81 -9.29
N VAL A 58 -13.65 3.50 -8.75
CA VAL A 58 -13.87 2.29 -7.94
C VAL A 58 -13.60 1.03 -8.75
N ILE A 59 -14.09 0.97 -10.00
CA ILE A 59 -13.87 -0.17 -10.90
C ILE A 59 -12.36 -0.35 -11.20
N ALA A 60 -11.65 0.74 -11.51
CA ALA A 60 -10.21 0.68 -11.75
C ALA A 60 -9.46 0.14 -10.52
N CYS A 61 -9.77 0.65 -9.34
CA CYS A 61 -9.17 0.20 -8.09
C CYS A 61 -9.53 -1.25 -7.72
N LEU A 62 -10.76 -1.71 -8.02
CA LEU A 62 -11.13 -3.13 -7.80
C LEU A 62 -10.37 -4.09 -8.72
N LEU A 63 -9.94 -3.64 -9.89
CA LEU A 63 -9.31 -4.50 -10.89
C LEU A 63 -7.79 -4.31 -10.99
N HIS A 64 -7.18 -3.37 -10.25
CA HIS A 64 -5.76 -3.03 -10.41
C HIS A 64 -4.82 -4.22 -10.19
N ASP A 65 -5.13 -5.08 -9.23
CA ASP A 65 -4.33 -6.23 -8.79
C ASP A 65 -4.96 -7.59 -9.17
N ILE A 66 -5.93 -7.60 -10.10
CA ILE A 66 -6.66 -8.84 -10.44
C ILE A 66 -5.77 -10.02 -10.83
N PRO A 67 -4.60 -9.89 -11.49
CA PRO A 67 -3.81 -11.04 -11.92
C PRO A 67 -3.18 -11.85 -10.78
N TYR A 68 -3.28 -11.40 -9.54
CA TYR A 68 -2.78 -12.18 -8.41
C TYR A 68 -3.51 -13.52 -8.21
N TYR A 69 -4.61 -13.80 -8.92
CA TYR A 69 -5.17 -15.14 -9.00
C TYR A 69 -4.41 -16.08 -9.96
N GLU A 70 -3.57 -15.52 -10.84
CA GLU A 70 -2.72 -16.29 -11.76
C GLU A 70 -1.38 -16.62 -11.07
N ALA A 71 -0.88 -17.85 -11.27
CA ALA A 71 0.47 -18.19 -10.82
C ALA A 71 1.50 -17.41 -11.62
N PHE A 72 2.23 -16.51 -10.98
CA PHE A 72 3.38 -15.83 -11.58
C PHE A 72 4.65 -16.71 -11.65
N GLY A 73 4.53 -18.02 -11.44
CA GLY A 73 5.62 -18.99 -11.45
C GLY A 73 6.51 -18.94 -10.20
N GLU A 74 7.58 -19.75 -10.18
CA GLU A 74 8.49 -19.90 -9.03
C GLU A 74 9.23 -18.61 -8.66
N ASN A 75 9.30 -17.63 -9.57
CA ASN A 75 9.93 -16.32 -9.37
C ASN A 75 8.91 -15.20 -9.22
N ARG A 76 8.11 -15.23 -8.16
CA ARG A 76 7.10 -14.22 -7.80
C ARG A 76 7.59 -12.76 -7.84
N PHE A 77 8.89 -12.52 -7.79
CA PHE A 77 9.42 -11.19 -7.53
C PHE A 77 9.96 -10.47 -8.75
N TRP A 78 10.10 -11.12 -9.94
CA TRP A 78 10.72 -10.47 -11.07
C TRP A 78 10.69 -11.32 -12.36
N PRO A 79 10.24 -10.85 -13.50
CA PRO A 79 9.72 -9.52 -13.89
C PRO A 79 8.20 -9.36 -13.71
N ALA A 80 7.45 -10.41 -13.37
CA ALA A 80 5.99 -10.43 -13.28
C ALA A 80 5.42 -9.32 -12.38
N TRP A 81 6.09 -8.99 -11.28
CA TRP A 81 5.67 -7.91 -10.40
C TRP A 81 5.62 -6.55 -11.10
N LYS A 82 6.54 -6.24 -12.00
CA LYS A 82 6.52 -4.97 -12.76
C LYS A 82 5.45 -4.93 -13.85
N GLU A 83 5.02 -6.08 -14.31
CA GLU A 83 4.11 -6.23 -15.44
C GLU A 83 2.65 -6.47 -15.00
N HIS A 84 2.39 -6.65 -13.68
CA HIS A 84 1.05 -7.01 -13.24
C HIS A 84 0.00 -5.95 -13.59
N GLY A 85 0.35 -4.67 -13.61
CA GLY A 85 -0.56 -3.60 -14.03
C GLY A 85 -1.04 -3.78 -15.47
N LYS A 86 -0.13 -4.09 -16.41
CA LYS A 86 -0.50 -4.42 -17.80
C LYS A 86 -1.39 -5.65 -17.86
N ARG A 87 -0.99 -6.71 -17.13
CA ARG A 87 -1.78 -7.94 -17.09
C ARG A 87 -3.17 -7.71 -16.51
N SER A 88 -3.27 -6.86 -15.49
CA SER A 88 -4.56 -6.42 -14.93
C SER A 88 -5.44 -5.77 -15.99
N ALA A 89 -4.89 -4.84 -16.76
CA ALA A 89 -5.62 -4.15 -17.83
C ALA A 89 -6.08 -5.10 -18.94
N GLU A 90 -5.24 -6.09 -19.32
CA GLU A 90 -5.59 -7.13 -20.30
C GLU A 90 -6.78 -8.00 -19.83
N ILE A 91 -6.81 -8.37 -18.55
CA ILE A 91 -7.90 -9.15 -17.96
C ILE A 91 -9.16 -8.30 -17.79
N ALA A 92 -8.99 -7.03 -17.42
CA ALA A 92 -10.11 -6.12 -17.18
C ALA A 92 -10.87 -5.75 -18.45
N ARG A 93 -10.17 -5.48 -19.55
CA ARG A 93 -10.79 -4.94 -20.78
C ARG A 93 -11.99 -5.74 -21.29
N PRO A 94 -11.91 -7.06 -21.56
CA PRO A 94 -13.06 -7.82 -22.07
C PRO A 94 -14.23 -7.84 -21.08
N PHE A 95 -13.97 -7.83 -19.79
CA PHE A 95 -15.01 -7.70 -18.77
C PHE A 95 -15.70 -6.33 -18.82
N LEU A 96 -14.95 -5.24 -18.99
CA LEU A 96 -15.50 -3.88 -19.07
C LEU A 96 -16.33 -3.69 -20.35
N GLU A 97 -15.94 -4.32 -21.47
CA GLU A 97 -16.70 -4.37 -22.71
C GLU A 97 -18.04 -5.11 -22.51
N GLU A 98 -18.00 -6.29 -21.86
CA GLU A 98 -19.21 -7.06 -21.52
C GLU A 98 -20.12 -6.30 -20.54
N LEU A 99 -19.54 -5.54 -19.61
CA LEU A 99 -20.27 -4.69 -18.68
C LEU A 99 -21.00 -3.53 -19.38
N GLY A 100 -20.61 -3.23 -20.63
CA GLY A 100 -21.24 -2.21 -21.47
C GLY A 100 -20.79 -0.78 -21.15
N LEU A 101 -19.56 -0.61 -20.68
CA LEU A 101 -18.99 0.72 -20.51
C LEU A 101 -18.70 1.36 -21.89
N PRO A 102 -18.79 2.71 -22.00
CA PRO A 102 -18.31 3.43 -23.17
C PRO A 102 -16.79 3.23 -23.39
N GLU A 103 -16.37 3.17 -24.64
CA GLU A 103 -14.98 2.87 -25.03
C GLU A 103 -13.96 3.86 -24.41
N ASP A 104 -14.31 5.13 -24.32
CA ASP A 104 -13.46 6.15 -23.69
C ASP A 104 -13.22 5.86 -22.20
N ARG A 105 -14.25 5.36 -21.50
CA ARG A 105 -14.15 4.95 -20.09
C ARG A 105 -13.34 3.67 -19.92
N ILE A 106 -13.53 2.69 -20.81
CA ILE A 106 -12.73 1.46 -20.83
C ILE A 106 -11.25 1.82 -20.99
N ASN A 107 -10.92 2.69 -21.95
CA ASN A 107 -9.55 3.11 -22.20
C ASN A 107 -8.94 3.84 -21.00
N GLU A 108 -9.68 4.74 -20.35
CA GLU A 108 -9.22 5.45 -19.15
C GLU A 108 -8.95 4.50 -17.96
N ILE A 109 -9.88 3.59 -17.69
CA ILE A 109 -9.76 2.59 -16.63
C ILE A 109 -8.57 1.66 -16.91
N CYS A 110 -8.50 1.06 -18.09
CA CYS A 110 -7.43 0.14 -18.45
C CYS A 110 -6.06 0.83 -18.41
N TYR A 111 -5.98 2.09 -18.85
CA TYR A 111 -4.74 2.84 -18.78
C TYR A 111 -4.32 3.09 -17.33
N GLY A 112 -5.24 3.56 -16.47
CA GLY A 112 -4.95 3.76 -15.04
C GLY A 112 -4.48 2.47 -14.34
N ILE A 113 -5.15 1.34 -14.64
CA ILE A 113 -4.74 0.03 -14.16
C ILE A 113 -3.33 -0.33 -14.67
N ALA A 114 -3.05 -0.15 -15.96
CA ALA A 114 -1.76 -0.53 -16.55
C ALA A 114 -0.57 0.21 -15.93
N ILE A 115 -0.75 1.49 -15.60
CA ILE A 115 0.34 2.37 -15.10
C ILE A 115 0.45 2.45 -13.58
N HIS A 116 -0.45 1.81 -12.81
CA HIS A 116 -0.51 2.02 -11.36
C HIS A 116 0.79 1.64 -10.64
N VAL A 117 1.56 0.69 -11.17
CA VAL A 117 2.80 0.19 -10.55
C VAL A 117 3.94 1.20 -10.57
N ASP A 118 4.15 1.88 -11.70
CA ASP A 118 5.32 2.75 -11.91
C ASP A 118 5.03 4.06 -12.64
N GLY A 119 3.78 4.28 -13.04
CA GLY A 119 3.34 5.46 -13.79
C GLY A 119 3.89 5.57 -15.22
N LYS A 120 4.54 4.53 -15.75
CA LYS A 120 5.29 4.59 -17.01
C LYS A 120 5.08 3.41 -17.95
N THR A 121 4.40 2.38 -17.51
CA THR A 121 4.40 1.06 -18.16
C THR A 121 3.70 1.05 -19.53
N ASP A 122 2.75 1.93 -19.77
CA ASP A 122 2.11 2.10 -21.07
C ASP A 122 2.12 3.57 -21.52
N PRO A 123 3.04 3.95 -22.43
CA PRO A 123 3.11 5.34 -22.93
C PRO A 123 1.98 5.70 -23.91
N SER A 124 1.15 4.76 -24.33
CA SER A 124 0.12 4.98 -25.38
C SER A 124 -1.20 5.56 -24.87
N GLY A 125 -1.40 5.62 -23.55
CA GLY A 125 -2.63 6.11 -22.95
C GLY A 125 -2.65 7.62 -22.64
N ILE A 126 -3.77 8.10 -22.14
CA ILE A 126 -3.96 9.51 -21.77
C ILE A 126 -3.84 9.65 -20.25
N ASN A 127 -2.92 10.50 -19.81
CA ASN A 127 -2.75 10.86 -18.41
C ASN A 127 -3.92 11.71 -17.92
N THR A 128 -5.04 11.08 -17.60
CA THR A 128 -6.14 11.76 -16.92
C THR A 128 -5.87 11.76 -15.40
N PRO A 129 -6.44 12.72 -14.66
CA PRO A 129 -6.34 12.69 -13.20
C PRO A 129 -6.88 11.40 -12.59
N LEU A 130 -7.96 10.81 -13.13
CA LEU A 130 -8.50 9.53 -12.69
C LEU A 130 -7.48 8.41 -12.91
N ALA A 131 -6.95 8.26 -14.12
CA ALA A 131 -6.00 7.19 -14.45
C ALA A 131 -4.75 7.25 -13.55
N LEU A 132 -4.22 8.46 -13.32
CA LEU A 132 -3.04 8.66 -12.47
C LEU A 132 -3.33 8.42 -10.97
N SER A 133 -4.56 8.62 -10.52
CA SER A 133 -4.95 8.42 -9.11
C SER A 133 -5.15 6.96 -8.73
N VAL A 134 -5.17 6.01 -9.66
CA VAL A 134 -5.23 4.56 -9.33
C VAL A 134 -3.97 4.16 -8.56
N GLY A 135 -2.79 4.53 -9.04
CA GLY A 135 -1.52 4.30 -8.34
C GLY A 135 -1.41 5.08 -7.02
N ASP A 136 -1.93 6.31 -6.97
CA ASP A 136 -2.00 7.06 -5.70
C ASP A 136 -2.84 6.32 -4.65
N ALA A 137 -4.00 5.79 -5.03
CA ALA A 137 -4.88 5.07 -4.12
C ALA A 137 -4.24 3.78 -3.58
N ASP A 138 -3.55 3.03 -4.44
CA ASP A 138 -2.77 1.86 -4.06
C ASP A 138 -1.64 2.23 -3.10
N GLY A 139 -0.80 3.19 -3.48
CA GLY A 139 0.32 3.66 -2.65
C GLY A 139 -0.11 4.16 -1.27
N ILE A 140 -1.24 4.87 -1.18
CA ILE A 140 -1.80 5.38 0.08
C ILE A 140 -2.20 4.24 1.02
N ASP A 141 -2.73 3.11 0.53
CA ASP A 141 -3.08 1.95 1.39
C ASP A 141 -1.86 1.36 2.09
N HIS A 142 -0.66 1.52 1.55
CA HIS A 142 0.57 1.01 2.17
C HIS A 142 0.94 1.70 3.50
N PHE A 143 0.31 2.83 3.83
CA PHE A 143 0.61 3.62 5.04
C PHE A 143 -0.58 3.76 5.99
N ASP A 144 -1.54 2.85 5.96
CA ASP A 144 -2.65 2.83 6.91
C ASP A 144 -2.33 2.02 8.18
N ALA A 145 -3.09 2.23 9.25
CA ALA A 145 -2.88 1.58 10.56
C ALA A 145 -2.83 0.04 10.46
N TYR A 146 -3.68 -0.56 9.62
CA TYR A 146 -3.65 -2.00 9.38
C TYR A 146 -2.30 -2.45 8.79
N ARG A 147 -1.76 -1.69 7.83
CA ARG A 147 -0.48 -1.98 7.19
C ARG A 147 0.70 -1.85 8.14
N LEU A 148 0.63 -0.92 9.09
CA LEU A 148 1.62 -0.82 10.14
C LEU A 148 1.64 -2.09 11.00
N HIS A 149 0.47 -2.51 11.48
CA HIS A 149 0.34 -3.74 12.27
C HIS A 149 0.82 -4.96 11.49
N GLU A 150 0.38 -5.13 10.26
CA GLU A 150 0.71 -6.24 9.38
C GLU A 150 2.22 -6.29 9.08
N SER A 151 2.85 -5.14 8.80
CA SER A 151 4.29 -5.10 8.54
C SER A 151 5.13 -5.49 9.76
N LEU A 152 4.78 -5.04 10.95
CA LEU A 152 5.47 -5.42 12.18
C LEU A 152 5.34 -6.92 12.46
N TYR A 153 4.17 -7.50 12.21
CA TYR A 153 3.92 -8.94 12.34
C TYR A 153 4.74 -9.75 11.34
N ARG A 154 4.66 -9.40 10.05
CA ARG A 154 5.40 -10.09 8.97
C ARG A 154 6.91 -10.00 9.13
N ASP A 155 7.41 -8.86 9.58
CA ASP A 155 8.83 -8.65 9.82
C ASP A 155 9.31 -9.28 11.15
N ALA A 156 8.43 -10.01 11.86
CA ALA A 156 8.70 -10.65 13.16
C ALA A 156 9.37 -9.68 14.15
N PHE A 157 8.84 -8.44 14.23
CA PHE A 157 9.49 -7.34 14.96
C PHE A 157 9.79 -7.69 16.41
N LEU A 158 8.84 -8.33 17.11
CA LEU A 158 9.01 -8.69 18.54
C LEU A 158 9.97 -9.86 18.76
N GLU A 159 10.31 -10.62 17.73
CA GLU A 159 11.26 -11.73 17.80
C GLU A 159 12.72 -11.26 17.62
N LYS A 160 12.90 -10.02 17.14
CA LYS A 160 14.24 -9.45 16.93
C LYS A 160 14.92 -9.13 18.25
N PRO A 161 16.27 -9.26 18.32
CA PRO A 161 17.05 -8.70 19.41
C PRO A 161 16.78 -7.20 19.57
N TYR A 162 16.94 -6.70 20.79
CA TYR A 162 16.64 -5.31 21.14
C TYR A 162 17.35 -4.28 20.21
N GLU A 163 18.63 -4.49 19.94
CA GLU A 163 19.41 -3.62 19.06
C GLU A 163 18.87 -3.59 17.62
N GLU A 164 18.41 -4.73 17.13
CA GLU A 164 17.79 -4.84 15.80
C GLU A 164 16.41 -4.19 15.77
N GLN A 165 15.63 -4.25 16.85
CA GLN A 165 14.36 -3.53 16.95
C GLN A 165 14.58 -2.02 16.89
N LEU A 166 15.59 -1.50 17.58
CA LEU A 166 15.94 -0.08 17.54
C LEU A 166 16.39 0.34 16.14
N GLU A 167 17.32 -0.41 15.54
CA GLU A 167 17.79 -0.13 14.17
C GLU A 167 16.65 -0.16 13.15
N TYR A 168 15.74 -1.13 13.27
CA TYR A 168 14.54 -1.22 12.43
C TYR A 168 13.68 0.04 12.55
N ALA A 169 13.38 0.47 13.77
CA ALA A 169 12.55 1.65 14.00
C ALA A 169 13.20 2.92 13.45
N GLU A 170 14.51 3.12 13.66
CA GLU A 170 15.24 4.29 13.15
C GLU A 170 15.33 4.31 11.63
N LYS A 171 15.64 3.18 10.99
CA LYS A 171 15.69 3.06 9.53
C LYS A 171 14.33 3.34 8.89
N ARG A 172 13.26 2.78 9.48
CA ARG A 172 11.90 3.02 8.99
C ARG A 172 11.53 4.50 9.10
N GLY A 173 11.75 5.13 10.26
CA GLY A 173 11.49 6.55 10.48
C GLY A 173 12.24 7.42 9.47
N SER A 174 13.54 7.20 9.29
CA SER A 174 14.36 7.98 8.34
C SER A 174 13.85 7.86 6.90
N ARG A 175 13.52 6.65 6.44
CA ARG A 175 12.99 6.44 5.09
C ARG A 175 11.63 7.12 4.87
N LEU A 176 10.79 7.14 5.88
CA LEU A 176 9.47 7.77 5.81
C LEU A 176 9.55 9.28 5.60
N HIS A 177 10.54 9.96 6.19
CA HIS A 177 10.79 11.38 5.92
C HIS A 177 11.13 11.68 4.46
N GLU A 178 11.84 10.76 3.79
CA GLU A 178 12.11 10.86 2.35
C GLU A 178 10.81 10.70 1.53
N LEU A 179 9.99 9.70 1.89
CA LEU A 179 8.74 9.40 1.20
C LEU A 179 7.64 10.46 1.42
N ARG A 180 7.69 11.21 2.51
CA ARG A 180 6.66 12.19 2.88
C ARG A 180 6.34 13.18 1.77
N ASN A 181 7.33 13.55 0.98
CA ASN A 181 7.22 14.54 -0.08
C ASN A 181 7.09 13.91 -1.48
N GLU A 182 6.78 12.62 -1.56
CA GLU A 182 6.51 11.99 -2.86
C GLU A 182 5.34 12.68 -3.55
N LYS A 183 5.46 12.77 -4.87
CA LYS A 183 4.48 13.45 -5.69
C LYS A 183 3.25 12.58 -5.90
N THR A 184 2.11 13.08 -5.51
CA THR A 184 0.79 12.57 -5.88
C THR A 184 0.17 13.42 -6.98
N TRP A 185 -0.86 12.90 -7.63
CA TRP A 185 -1.43 13.55 -8.81
C TRP A 185 -2.57 14.53 -8.50
N THR A 186 -3.15 14.42 -7.29
CA THR A 186 -4.23 15.31 -6.87
C THR A 186 -3.95 15.90 -5.50
N LYS A 187 -4.64 17.00 -5.18
CA LYS A 187 -4.55 17.60 -3.86
C LYS A 187 -5.05 16.64 -2.77
N THR A 188 -6.18 15.99 -3.00
CA THR A 188 -6.77 15.04 -2.05
C THR A 188 -5.84 13.85 -1.78
N ALA A 189 -5.26 13.26 -2.82
CA ALA A 189 -4.29 12.19 -2.66
C ALA A 189 -3.06 12.65 -1.86
N GLY A 190 -2.56 13.87 -2.12
CA GLY A 190 -1.44 14.45 -1.37
C GLY A 190 -1.73 14.65 0.12
N GLU A 191 -2.91 15.16 0.45
CA GLU A 191 -3.33 15.32 1.84
C GLU A 191 -3.47 13.97 2.56
N MET A 192 -4.03 12.97 1.90
CA MET A 192 -4.14 11.60 2.43
C MET A 192 -2.76 10.96 2.63
N TRP A 193 -1.89 11.05 1.63
CA TRP A 193 -0.53 10.54 1.67
C TRP A 193 0.24 11.13 2.84
N GLN A 194 0.30 12.46 2.94
CA GLN A 194 1.02 13.15 4.01
C GLN A 194 0.49 12.76 5.39
N SER A 195 -0.82 12.75 5.57
CA SER A 195 -1.44 12.40 6.86
C SER A 195 -1.07 10.98 7.31
N ARG A 196 -1.04 10.03 6.39
CA ARG A 196 -0.73 8.63 6.72
C ARG A 196 0.77 8.37 6.90
N VAL A 197 1.59 9.00 6.08
CA VAL A 197 3.04 8.94 6.26
C VAL A 197 3.46 9.62 7.56
N ASP A 198 2.85 10.76 7.92
CA ASP A 198 3.09 11.44 9.21
C ASP A 198 2.70 10.56 10.41
N PHE A 199 1.61 9.79 10.30
CA PHE A 199 1.25 8.79 11.32
C PHE A 199 2.32 7.71 11.49
N PHE A 200 2.88 7.20 10.41
CA PHE A 200 3.96 6.21 10.47
C PHE A 200 5.26 6.80 11.03
N ILE A 201 5.61 8.03 10.64
CA ILE A 201 6.77 8.77 11.19
C ILE A 201 6.61 8.89 12.72
N ASP A 202 5.49 9.43 13.17
CA ASP A 202 5.21 9.61 14.61
C ASP A 202 5.30 8.29 15.38
N PHE A 203 4.79 7.20 14.81
CA PHE A 203 4.87 5.88 15.42
C PHE A 203 6.32 5.39 15.55
N PHE A 204 7.11 5.40 14.47
CA PHE A 204 8.46 4.85 14.50
C PHE A 204 9.43 5.72 15.30
N GLU A 205 9.26 7.04 15.29
CA GLU A 205 10.04 7.94 16.16
C GLU A 205 9.76 7.70 17.63
N LYS A 206 8.48 7.56 18.02
CA LYS A 206 8.10 7.23 19.39
C LYS A 206 8.59 5.85 19.81
N LEU A 207 8.52 4.86 18.92
CA LEU A 207 9.01 3.51 19.18
C LEU A 207 10.53 3.53 19.40
N ALA A 208 11.29 4.19 18.54
CA ALA A 208 12.74 4.33 18.70
C ALA A 208 13.11 5.07 20.00
N ASP A 209 12.39 6.14 20.33
CA ASP A 209 12.61 6.89 21.58
C ASP A 209 12.36 6.03 22.84
N GLN A 210 11.28 5.25 22.85
CA GLN A 210 11.00 4.32 23.96
C GLN A 210 12.09 3.26 24.11
N LEU A 211 12.53 2.67 23.00
CA LEU A 211 13.62 1.69 23.02
C LEU A 211 14.92 2.31 23.55
N LYS A 212 15.29 3.52 23.13
CA LYS A 212 16.47 4.25 23.63
C LYS A 212 16.40 4.53 25.14
N ARG A 213 15.23 4.92 25.64
CA ARG A 213 15.04 5.19 27.08
C ARG A 213 15.21 3.93 27.91
N SER A 214 14.71 2.78 27.45
CA SER A 214 14.88 1.51 28.14
C SER A 214 16.36 1.13 28.28
N LYS A 215 17.16 1.37 27.23
CA LYS A 215 18.62 1.12 27.23
C LYS A 215 19.36 2.09 28.16
N ARG A 216 18.97 3.37 28.16
CA ARG A 216 19.63 4.41 28.99
C ARG A 216 19.51 4.13 30.47
N ILE A 217 18.33 3.69 30.96
CA ILE A 217 18.14 3.36 32.39
C ILE A 217 19.05 2.20 32.79
N ILE A 218 19.21 1.19 31.96
CA ILE A 218 20.13 0.06 32.25
C ILE A 218 21.58 0.53 32.26
N ALA A 219 22.01 1.35 31.32
CA ALA A 219 23.37 1.89 31.25
C ALA A 219 23.70 2.79 32.46
N ASP A 220 22.80 3.70 32.82
CA ASP A 220 22.99 4.58 33.98
C ASP A 220 23.09 3.77 35.30
N PHE A 221 22.41 2.63 35.39
CA PHE A 221 22.47 1.74 36.55
C PHE A 221 23.80 0.97 36.63
N GLU A 222 24.38 0.60 35.52
CA GLU A 222 25.66 -0.09 35.42
C GLU A 222 26.85 0.87 35.70
N GLU A 223 26.81 2.08 35.13
CA GLU A 223 27.82 3.13 35.37
C GLU A 223 27.86 3.55 36.86
N ASN A 224 26.72 3.68 37.52
CA ASN A 224 26.65 3.99 38.93
C ASN A 224 27.16 2.85 39.85
N LYS A 225 27.14 1.60 39.39
CA LYS A 225 27.75 0.47 40.08
C LYS A 225 29.26 0.37 39.91
N ALA A 226 29.79 0.94 38.84
CA ALA A 226 31.21 0.89 38.49
C ALA A 226 32.05 2.00 39.15
N SER A 227 31.41 2.98 39.81
CA SER A 227 32.14 4.01 40.59
C SER A 227 32.42 3.48 42.00
N PRO A 228 33.66 3.06 42.33
CA PRO A 228 33.98 2.69 43.71
C PRO A 228 33.94 3.95 44.57
N GLU A 229 33.22 3.88 45.67
CA GLU A 229 33.35 4.85 46.77
C GLU A 229 34.83 4.97 47.16
N THR A 230 35.50 6.01 46.66
CA THR A 230 36.76 6.44 47.26
C THR A 230 36.44 7.06 48.61
N GLY A 231 36.21 6.20 49.55
CA GLY A 231 36.15 6.60 50.98
C GLY A 231 37.50 7.08 51.44
N SER A 232 37.70 8.40 51.39
CA SER A 232 38.77 9.04 52.15
C SER A 232 38.38 9.09 53.62
N ARG A 233 38.94 8.18 54.43
CA ARG A 233 39.02 8.34 55.87
C ARG A 233 40.18 9.29 56.19
N HIS A 234 39.86 10.40 56.73
CA HIS A 234 40.73 11.10 57.71
C HIS A 234 39.92 11.57 58.89
#